data_2f51f7a5e3f9abcaffbec4d0dacb497c
#
_entry.id   2f51f7a5e3f9abcaffbec4d0dacb497c
#
_cell.length_a   1.000
_cell.length_b   1.000
_cell.length_c   1.000
_cell.angle_alpha   90.00
_cell.angle_beta   90.00
_cell.angle_gamma   90.00
#
_symmetry.space_group_name_H-M   'P 1'
#
loop_
_entity.id
_entity.type
_entity.pdbx_description
1 polymer ?
#
loop_
_entity_poly.entity_id
_entity_poly.type
_entity_poly.pdbx_seq_one_letter_code
_entity_poly.pdbx_strand_id
1 'polypeptide(L)'
;MKTLLLLFLLFLAMQPLNAQTPFKPPVTRNSPVTEILHGQKVTDSYRWLEDKTNPEVIAWTRAQHDYTLSYINASMPEIRGLRDEFLKYLDRDLKGAPFFRGNRQFFQAKKKGDLQYKLYTIENGNERLLFDPQAIDPSGKTSISGMDFNHDASKVAIGTQTKGDEINFYRIIDVATGRQEGDILNTINGFSWTHDQKHAYISIRTKEIIKNQEPIKTYLWTLGTDQKTAEFLVAPKDAKDVAGVWDTDEEREQNYTFFTQGDFYSNTLKIRPVGTKETPKLIYSSTTSRAFPHLKNGKLYFFTNDHAPNFKL
;
A
#
# COMPACT_ATOMS: atom_id res chain seq x y z
N MET A 1 59.17 44.77 19.75
CA MET A 1 58.24 43.76 20.29
C MET A 1 56.80 43.86 19.77
N LYS A 2 56.23 45.06 19.63
CA LYS A 2 54.82 45.19 19.12
C LYS A 2 54.64 44.79 17.66
N THR A 3 55.60 45.00 16.80
CA THR A 3 55.58 44.63 15.37
C THR A 3 55.75 43.13 15.11
N LEU A 4 56.50 42.43 15.99
CA LEU A 4 56.67 40.97 15.91
C LEU A 4 55.40 40.21 16.34
N LEU A 5 54.66 40.78 17.29
CA LEU A 5 53.40 40.21 17.80
C LEU A 5 52.28 40.31 16.75
N LEU A 6 52.29 41.43 15.94
CA LEU A 6 51.32 41.63 14.89
C LEU A 6 51.53 40.67 13.69
N LEU A 7 52.79 40.34 13.36
CA LEU A 7 53.12 39.34 12.34
C LEU A 7 52.75 37.92 12.77
N PHE A 8 52.89 37.61 14.06
CA PHE A 8 52.48 36.29 14.60
C PHE A 8 50.96 36.12 14.62
N LEU A 9 50.19 37.17 14.89
CA LEU A 9 48.73 37.17 14.82
C LEU A 9 48.22 37.09 13.38
N LEU A 10 48.91 37.67 12.38
CA LEU A 10 48.57 37.51 10.96
C LEU A 10 48.88 36.09 10.42
N PHE A 11 49.90 35.42 10.96
CA PHE A 11 50.23 34.03 10.59
C PHE A 11 49.26 33.02 11.18
N LEU A 12 48.65 33.30 12.36
CA LEU A 12 47.60 32.45 12.93
C LEU A 12 46.24 32.57 12.18
N ALA A 13 46.00 33.71 11.49
CA ALA A 13 44.79 33.91 10.70
C ALA A 13 44.85 33.26 9.30
N MET A 14 46.01 32.78 8.88
CA MET A 14 46.18 32.01 7.63
C MET A 14 46.21 30.50 7.87
N GLN A 15 45.41 30.00 8.78
CA GLN A 15 45.08 28.54 8.73
C GLN A 15 44.34 28.30 7.39
N PRO A 16 44.83 27.41 6.54
CA PRO A 16 44.07 27.08 5.35
C PRO A 16 42.69 26.61 5.85
N LEU A 17 41.65 27.36 5.49
CA LEU A 17 40.33 26.76 5.47
C LEU A 17 40.51 25.49 4.65
N ASN A 18 40.50 24.34 5.29
CA ASN A 18 40.38 23.06 4.61
C ASN A 18 39.08 23.16 3.79
N ALA A 19 39.21 23.67 2.56
CA ALA A 19 38.16 23.53 1.59
C ALA A 19 37.96 22.03 1.46
N GLN A 20 36.94 21.52 2.12
CA GLN A 20 36.53 20.14 1.95
C GLN A 20 36.46 19.94 0.45
N THR A 21 37.26 19.01 -0.07
CA THR A 21 37.18 18.64 -1.49
C THR A 21 35.71 18.42 -1.79
N PRO A 22 35.12 19.18 -2.74
CA PRO A 22 33.68 19.09 -2.96
C PRO A 22 33.37 17.62 -3.27
N PHE A 23 32.46 17.03 -2.49
CA PHE A 23 31.98 15.68 -2.74
C PHE A 23 31.48 15.62 -4.19
N LYS A 24 32.11 14.76 -5.00
CA LYS A 24 31.74 14.61 -6.39
C LYS A 24 30.95 13.31 -6.55
N PRO A 25 29.65 13.37 -6.92
CA PRO A 25 28.86 12.16 -7.10
C PRO A 25 29.43 11.30 -8.24
N PRO A 26 29.21 9.97 -8.21
CA PRO A 26 29.55 9.08 -9.31
C PRO A 26 28.93 9.56 -10.62
N VAL A 27 29.71 9.47 -11.71
CA VAL A 27 29.24 9.92 -13.02
C VAL A 27 28.07 9.03 -13.48
N THR A 28 26.98 9.67 -13.90
CA THR A 28 25.84 9.00 -14.51
C THR A 28 25.98 9.06 -16.03
N ARG A 29 25.91 7.91 -16.68
CA ARG A 29 25.99 7.82 -18.14
C ARG A 29 24.83 8.57 -18.78
N ASN A 30 25.14 9.46 -19.69
CA ASN A 30 24.16 10.16 -20.53
C ASN A 30 23.92 9.34 -21.81
N SER A 31 22.68 8.88 -22.02
CA SER A 31 22.27 8.05 -23.16
C SER A 31 20.87 8.49 -23.62
N PRO A 32 20.79 9.60 -24.39
CA PRO A 32 19.51 10.20 -24.70
C PRO A 32 18.64 9.32 -25.60
N VAL A 33 17.38 9.15 -25.21
CA VAL A 33 16.31 8.56 -26.00
C VAL A 33 15.27 9.65 -26.25
N THR A 34 14.86 9.80 -27.49
CA THR A 34 13.88 10.81 -27.89
C THR A 34 12.61 10.14 -28.38
N GLU A 35 11.47 10.59 -27.89
CA GLU A 35 10.14 10.16 -28.31
C GLU A 35 9.20 11.36 -28.50
N ILE A 36 8.07 11.13 -29.16
CA ILE A 36 7.04 12.16 -29.36
C ILE A 36 5.87 11.82 -28.44
N LEU A 37 5.62 12.68 -27.43
CA LEU A 37 4.50 12.55 -26.51
C LEU A 37 3.53 13.72 -26.74
N HIS A 38 2.28 13.42 -27.04
CA HIS A 38 1.24 14.42 -27.32
C HIS A 38 1.66 15.47 -28.40
N GLY A 39 2.40 15.02 -29.41
CA GLY A 39 2.92 15.89 -30.49
C GLY A 39 4.16 16.71 -30.12
N GLN A 40 4.71 16.57 -28.91
CA GLN A 40 5.92 17.24 -28.46
C GLN A 40 7.09 16.27 -28.40
N LYS A 41 8.27 16.76 -28.82
CA LYS A 41 9.53 16.03 -28.75
C LYS A 41 10.05 16.06 -27.31
N VAL A 42 10.13 14.90 -26.66
CA VAL A 42 10.68 14.73 -25.31
C VAL A 42 11.95 13.89 -25.39
N THR A 43 13.02 14.38 -24.80
CA THR A 43 14.31 13.68 -24.75
C THR A 43 14.65 13.34 -23.29
N ASP A 44 14.84 12.05 -23.01
CA ASP A 44 15.25 11.54 -21.71
C ASP A 44 16.67 10.97 -21.82
N SER A 45 17.60 11.57 -21.10
CA SER A 45 19.00 11.15 -21.07
C SER A 45 19.27 9.95 -20.18
N TYR A 46 18.31 9.56 -19.36
CA TYR A 46 18.48 8.59 -18.29
C TYR A 46 17.45 7.46 -18.32
N ARG A 47 16.75 7.26 -19.43
CA ARG A 47 15.77 6.19 -19.64
C ARG A 47 16.32 4.79 -19.30
N TRP A 48 17.60 4.57 -19.49
CA TRP A 48 18.28 3.32 -19.16
C TRP A 48 18.22 2.95 -17.67
N LEU A 49 17.98 3.92 -16.77
CA LEU A 49 17.83 3.69 -15.32
C LEU A 49 16.48 3.03 -14.94
N GLU A 50 15.52 2.98 -15.85
CA GLU A 50 14.20 2.36 -15.60
C GLU A 50 14.26 0.84 -15.48
N ASP A 51 15.25 0.20 -16.12
CA ASP A 51 15.42 -1.26 -16.03
C ASP A 51 16.14 -1.67 -14.74
N LYS A 52 15.36 -1.88 -13.69
CA LYS A 52 15.83 -2.27 -12.35
C LYS A 52 16.56 -3.63 -12.32
N THR A 53 16.47 -4.43 -13.38
CA THR A 53 17.10 -5.75 -13.49
C THR A 53 18.45 -5.69 -14.20
N ASN A 54 18.75 -4.61 -14.87
CA ASN A 54 20.01 -4.40 -15.58
C ASN A 54 21.19 -4.33 -14.59
N PRO A 55 22.26 -5.15 -14.76
CA PRO A 55 23.42 -5.11 -13.89
C PRO A 55 24.10 -3.74 -13.79
N GLU A 56 24.12 -2.95 -14.89
CA GLU A 56 24.66 -1.60 -14.90
C GLU A 56 23.84 -0.67 -13.97
N VAL A 57 22.51 -0.77 -14.00
CA VAL A 57 21.62 0.02 -13.13
C VAL A 57 21.82 -0.37 -11.67
N ILE A 58 21.93 -1.66 -11.38
CA ILE A 58 22.20 -2.17 -10.03
C ILE A 58 23.55 -1.63 -9.52
N ALA A 59 24.60 -1.68 -10.34
CA ALA A 59 25.93 -1.18 -9.98
C ALA A 59 25.92 0.34 -9.75
N TRP A 60 25.26 1.09 -10.63
CA TRP A 60 25.08 2.54 -10.50
C TRP A 60 24.32 2.90 -9.21
N THR A 61 23.20 2.21 -8.92
CA THR A 61 22.41 2.44 -7.70
C THR A 61 23.26 2.21 -6.44
N ARG A 62 24.09 1.15 -6.43
CA ARG A 62 24.97 0.86 -5.32
C ARG A 62 26.04 1.94 -5.15
N ALA A 63 26.68 2.36 -6.23
CA ALA A 63 27.68 3.44 -6.19
C ALA A 63 27.11 4.76 -5.69
N GLN A 64 25.90 5.14 -6.11
CA GLN A 64 25.22 6.34 -5.60
C GLN A 64 24.87 6.21 -4.12
N HIS A 65 24.43 5.03 -3.68
CA HIS A 65 24.15 4.76 -2.28
C HIS A 65 25.41 4.91 -1.40
N ASP A 66 26.50 4.26 -1.79
CA ASP A 66 27.78 4.29 -1.05
C ASP A 66 28.34 5.72 -0.99
N TYR A 67 28.26 6.46 -2.08
CA TYR A 67 28.62 7.87 -2.12
C TYR A 67 27.76 8.68 -1.15
N THR A 68 26.43 8.49 -1.16
CA THR A 68 25.50 9.22 -0.28
C THR A 68 25.81 8.93 1.20
N LEU A 69 26.05 7.66 1.57
CA LEU A 69 26.44 7.32 2.93
C LEU A 69 27.76 7.96 3.35
N SER A 70 28.76 7.96 2.45
CA SER A 70 30.06 8.61 2.73
C SER A 70 29.93 10.11 2.94
N TYR A 71 29.12 10.78 2.10
CA TYR A 71 28.81 12.20 2.24
C TYR A 71 28.12 12.51 3.56
N ILE A 72 27.04 11.78 3.88
CA ILE A 72 26.28 11.96 5.14
C ILE A 72 27.22 11.77 6.36
N ASN A 73 27.99 10.69 6.37
CA ASN A 73 28.90 10.38 7.48
C ASN A 73 30.00 11.43 7.67
N ALA A 74 30.44 12.09 6.60
CA ALA A 74 31.45 13.12 6.67
C ALA A 74 30.88 14.51 7.00
N SER A 75 29.72 14.85 6.42
CA SER A 75 29.14 16.20 6.48
C SER A 75 28.16 16.40 7.62
N MET A 76 27.63 15.30 8.20
CA MET A 76 26.60 15.32 9.24
C MET A 76 27.00 14.41 10.43
N PRO A 77 28.11 14.71 11.12
CA PRO A 77 28.59 13.86 12.23
C PRO A 77 27.57 13.77 13.39
N GLU A 78 26.71 14.76 13.53
CA GLU A 78 25.66 14.83 14.56
C GLU A 78 24.59 13.75 14.45
N ILE A 79 24.42 13.16 13.25
CA ILE A 79 23.47 12.04 13.07
C ILE A 79 24.09 10.66 13.29
N ARG A 80 25.40 10.61 13.60
CA ARG A 80 26.06 9.35 13.94
C ARG A 80 25.42 8.75 15.20
N GLY A 81 25.05 7.48 15.13
CA GLY A 81 24.35 6.80 16.24
C GLY A 81 22.84 7.07 16.30
N LEU A 82 22.29 7.98 15.49
CA LEU A 82 20.87 8.30 15.48
C LEU A 82 20.01 7.04 15.19
N ARG A 83 20.49 6.14 14.32
CA ARG A 83 19.83 4.86 14.07
C ARG A 83 19.69 4.02 15.35
N ASP A 84 20.75 3.93 16.13
CA ASP A 84 20.75 3.13 17.37
C ASP A 84 19.89 3.80 18.45
N GLU A 85 19.84 5.13 18.45
CA GLU A 85 18.94 5.87 19.32
C GLU A 85 17.47 5.59 18.94
N PHE A 86 17.10 5.65 17.66
CA PHE A 86 15.76 5.29 17.22
C PHE A 86 15.39 3.83 17.52
N LEU A 87 16.33 2.90 17.40
CA LEU A 87 16.06 1.50 17.71
C LEU A 87 15.61 1.27 19.16
N LYS A 88 16.08 2.08 20.12
CA LYS A 88 15.62 2.01 21.52
C LYS A 88 14.11 2.24 21.65
N TYR A 89 13.54 3.04 20.75
CA TYR A 89 12.10 3.37 20.75
C TYR A 89 11.29 2.48 19.83
N LEU A 90 11.89 1.96 18.76
CA LEU A 90 11.21 1.18 17.73
C LEU A 90 11.27 -0.33 18.00
N ASP A 91 12.38 -0.82 18.57
CA ASP A 91 12.55 -2.24 18.90
C ASP A 91 12.04 -2.56 20.30
N ARG A 92 10.73 -2.48 20.44
CA ARG A 92 10.00 -2.76 21.69
C ARG A 92 8.68 -3.44 21.36
N ASP A 93 8.02 -3.94 22.40
CA ASP A 93 6.68 -4.47 22.26
C ASP A 93 5.70 -3.35 21.87
N LEU A 94 5.04 -3.53 20.72
CA LEU A 94 4.01 -2.64 20.21
C LEU A 94 2.73 -3.46 20.04
N LYS A 95 1.65 -3.00 20.65
CA LYS A 95 0.35 -3.64 20.55
C LYS A 95 -0.69 -2.61 20.12
N GLY A 96 -1.36 -2.89 19.00
CA GLY A 96 -2.48 -2.09 18.51
C GLY A 96 -3.72 -2.25 19.38
N ALA A 97 -4.65 -1.30 19.26
CA ALA A 97 -5.95 -1.42 19.93
C ALA A 97 -6.68 -2.66 19.43
N PRO A 98 -7.30 -3.43 20.32
CA PRO A 98 -8.16 -4.54 19.94
C PRO A 98 -9.37 -4.04 19.15
N PHE A 99 -9.81 -4.83 18.18
CA PHE A 99 -11.02 -4.58 17.41
C PHE A 99 -11.88 -5.84 17.33
N PHE A 100 -13.18 -5.66 17.14
CA PHE A 100 -14.13 -6.76 17.04
C PHE A 100 -14.55 -7.00 15.58
N ARG A 101 -14.73 -8.27 15.24
CA ARG A 101 -15.43 -8.74 14.05
C ARG A 101 -16.33 -9.91 14.46
N GLY A 102 -17.62 -9.76 14.19
CA GLY A 102 -18.60 -10.67 14.82
C GLY A 102 -18.40 -10.67 16.35
N ASN A 103 -18.38 -11.85 16.94
CA ASN A 103 -18.15 -12.03 18.38
C ASN A 103 -16.69 -12.27 18.75
N ARG A 104 -15.75 -12.08 17.82
CA ARG A 104 -14.33 -12.35 18.00
C ARG A 104 -13.54 -11.06 18.14
N GLN A 105 -12.50 -11.11 18.94
CA GLN A 105 -11.61 -9.98 19.18
C GLN A 105 -10.24 -10.24 18.57
N PHE A 106 -9.70 -9.23 17.87
CA PHE A 106 -8.43 -9.29 17.17
C PHE A 106 -7.57 -8.08 17.52
N PHE A 107 -6.27 -8.22 17.34
CA PHE A 107 -5.34 -7.10 17.39
C PHE A 107 -4.08 -7.42 16.57
N GLN A 108 -3.36 -6.38 16.19
CA GLN A 108 -2.03 -6.53 15.61
C GLN A 108 -0.97 -6.19 16.68
N ALA A 109 0.09 -6.97 16.72
CA ALA A 109 1.22 -6.70 17.60
C ALA A 109 2.54 -7.02 16.92
N LYS A 110 3.58 -6.33 17.39
CA LYS A 110 4.98 -6.56 17.05
C LYS A 110 5.73 -6.64 18.36
N LYS A 111 6.33 -7.78 18.69
CA LYS A 111 7.17 -7.95 19.86
C LYS A 111 8.58 -7.43 19.57
N LYS A 112 9.34 -7.14 20.63
CA LYS A 112 10.76 -6.80 20.49
C LYS A 112 11.50 -7.89 19.71
N GLY A 113 12.25 -7.48 18.69
CA GLY A 113 12.94 -8.39 17.75
C GLY A 113 12.10 -8.83 16.57
N ASP A 114 10.78 -8.66 16.57
CA ASP A 114 9.97 -8.90 15.38
C ASP A 114 10.25 -7.82 14.32
N LEU A 115 10.33 -8.22 13.06
CA LEU A 115 10.51 -7.28 11.94
C LEU A 115 9.19 -6.71 11.44
N GLN A 116 8.08 -7.45 11.59
CA GLN A 116 6.75 -7.08 11.10
C GLN A 116 5.66 -7.28 12.16
N TYR A 117 4.56 -6.57 11.99
CA TYR A 117 3.35 -6.80 12.78
C TYR A 117 2.72 -8.15 12.40
N LYS A 118 2.21 -8.84 13.41
CA LYS A 118 1.52 -10.12 13.34
C LYS A 118 0.05 -9.92 13.73
N LEU A 119 -0.84 -10.76 13.22
CA LEU A 119 -2.24 -10.76 13.61
C LEU A 119 -2.48 -11.79 14.71
N TYR A 120 -3.19 -11.38 15.74
CA TYR A 120 -3.62 -12.20 16.88
C TYR A 120 -5.13 -12.19 17.04
N THR A 121 -5.68 -13.25 17.60
CA THR A 121 -7.04 -13.32 18.13
C THR A 121 -7.01 -13.50 19.65
N ILE A 122 -8.07 -13.05 20.34
CA ILE A 122 -8.25 -13.25 21.77
C ILE A 122 -9.38 -14.26 21.96
N GLU A 123 -9.07 -15.40 22.57
CA GLU A 123 -10.00 -16.49 22.83
C GLU A 123 -9.97 -16.82 24.33
N ASN A 124 -11.12 -16.70 25.01
CA ASN A 124 -11.24 -16.94 26.46
C ASN A 124 -10.21 -16.14 27.29
N GLY A 125 -9.91 -14.90 26.86
CA GLY A 125 -8.94 -14.03 27.50
C GLY A 125 -7.47 -14.33 27.14
N ASN A 126 -7.19 -15.35 26.36
CA ASN A 126 -5.83 -15.72 25.93
C ASN A 126 -5.55 -15.23 24.49
N GLU A 127 -4.35 -14.73 24.28
CA GLU A 127 -3.87 -14.29 22.98
C GLU A 127 -3.38 -15.50 22.17
N ARG A 128 -3.86 -15.66 20.95
CA ARG A 128 -3.40 -16.68 20.01
C ARG A 128 -2.91 -16.02 18.74
N LEU A 129 -1.71 -16.38 18.31
CA LEU A 129 -1.16 -15.96 17.00
C LEU A 129 -2.04 -16.57 15.90
N LEU A 130 -2.55 -15.71 15.01
CA LEU A 130 -3.34 -16.12 13.85
C LEU A 130 -2.54 -16.09 12.56
N PHE A 131 -1.71 -15.05 12.37
CA PHE A 131 -0.91 -14.91 11.16
C PHE A 131 0.42 -14.19 11.43
N ASP A 132 1.51 -14.77 10.89
CA ASP A 132 2.86 -14.22 10.99
C ASP A 132 3.47 -14.06 9.59
N PRO A 133 3.66 -12.84 9.08
CA PRO A 133 4.30 -12.63 7.78
C PRO A 133 5.77 -13.08 7.76
N GLN A 134 6.47 -13.14 8.90
CA GLN A 134 7.84 -13.62 8.98
C GLN A 134 7.95 -15.15 8.80
N ALA A 135 6.87 -15.90 9.02
CA ALA A 135 6.81 -17.31 8.67
C ALA A 135 6.84 -17.54 7.15
N ILE A 136 6.41 -16.54 6.36
CA ILE A 136 6.47 -16.57 4.90
C ILE A 136 7.79 -16.04 4.40
N ASP A 137 8.28 -14.94 5.00
CA ASP A 137 9.53 -14.28 4.63
C ASP A 137 10.34 -13.91 5.88
N PRO A 138 11.27 -14.78 6.31
CA PRO A 138 12.12 -14.54 7.47
C PRO A 138 12.97 -13.26 7.36
N SER A 139 13.19 -12.73 6.15
CA SER A 139 13.93 -11.47 5.96
C SER A 139 13.17 -10.23 6.44
N GLY A 140 11.88 -10.39 6.79
CA GLY A 140 11.00 -9.33 7.27
C GLY A 140 10.63 -8.28 6.21
N LYS A 141 10.84 -8.58 4.93
CA LYS A 141 10.48 -7.66 3.83
C LYS A 141 9.03 -7.79 3.39
N THR A 142 8.33 -8.81 3.90
CA THR A 142 6.91 -9.04 3.64
C THR A 142 6.10 -8.58 4.84
N SER A 143 5.07 -7.77 4.60
CA SER A 143 4.17 -7.23 5.61
C SER A 143 2.70 -7.53 5.28
N ILE A 144 1.82 -7.46 6.27
CA ILE A 144 0.37 -7.45 6.07
C ILE A 144 0.00 -6.13 5.40
N SER A 145 -0.64 -6.19 4.24
CA SER A 145 -1.11 -5.03 3.47
C SER A 145 -2.62 -4.82 3.56
N GLY A 146 -3.38 -5.84 3.96
CA GLY A 146 -4.82 -5.77 4.11
C GLY A 146 -5.38 -6.94 4.89
N MET A 147 -6.55 -6.73 5.50
CA MET A 147 -7.31 -7.78 6.19
C MET A 147 -8.79 -7.53 5.94
N ASP A 148 -9.47 -8.54 5.44
CA ASP A 148 -10.92 -8.51 5.24
C ASP A 148 -11.52 -9.75 5.90
N PHE A 149 -12.36 -9.54 6.90
CA PHE A 149 -13.04 -10.61 7.63
C PHE A 149 -14.39 -10.88 6.99
N ASN A 150 -14.77 -12.14 6.87
CA ASN A 150 -16.14 -12.47 6.53
C ASN A 150 -17.09 -12.11 7.71
N HIS A 151 -18.39 -12.11 7.47
CA HIS A 151 -19.38 -11.56 8.39
C HIS A 151 -19.30 -12.16 9.80
N ASP A 152 -19.21 -13.48 9.92
CA ASP A 152 -19.15 -14.18 11.22
C ASP A 152 -17.72 -14.28 11.78
N ALA A 153 -16.74 -13.68 11.11
CA ALA A 153 -15.32 -13.76 11.44
C ALA A 153 -14.79 -15.20 11.59
N SER A 154 -15.38 -16.16 10.89
CA SER A 154 -14.84 -17.52 10.80
C SER A 154 -13.63 -17.58 9.87
N LYS A 155 -13.53 -16.64 8.92
CA LYS A 155 -12.43 -16.53 7.96
C LYS A 155 -11.93 -15.10 7.86
N VAL A 156 -10.65 -14.95 7.53
CA VAL A 156 -10.03 -13.67 7.18
C VAL A 156 -9.22 -13.82 5.90
N ALA A 157 -9.43 -12.91 4.95
CA ALA A 157 -8.58 -12.75 3.79
C ALA A 157 -7.42 -11.82 4.18
N ILE A 158 -6.18 -12.32 4.18
CA ILE A 158 -5.00 -11.56 4.55
C ILE A 158 -4.17 -11.27 3.31
N GLY A 159 -4.09 -10.00 2.95
CA GLY A 159 -3.21 -9.49 1.92
C GLY A 159 -1.79 -9.28 2.46
N THR A 160 -0.81 -9.67 1.67
CA THR A 160 0.62 -9.45 1.96
C THR A 160 1.29 -8.80 0.77
N GLN A 161 2.22 -7.90 1.04
CA GLN A 161 3.09 -7.29 0.02
C GLN A 161 4.57 -7.39 0.44
N THR A 162 5.47 -7.46 -0.54
CA THR A 162 6.90 -7.63 -0.30
C THR A 162 7.66 -6.41 -0.81
N LYS A 163 8.58 -5.87 0.01
CA LYS A 163 9.49 -4.74 -0.34
C LYS A 163 8.77 -3.47 -0.80
N GLY A 164 7.52 -3.24 -0.36
CA GLY A 164 6.73 -2.09 -0.80
C GLY A 164 6.27 -2.19 -2.27
N ASP A 165 6.34 -3.36 -2.89
CA ASP A 165 5.72 -3.62 -4.18
C ASP A 165 4.19 -3.48 -4.03
N GLU A 166 3.54 -2.75 -4.92
CA GLU A 166 2.08 -2.54 -4.88
C GLU A 166 1.29 -3.78 -5.33
N ILE A 167 1.95 -4.91 -5.49
CA ILE A 167 1.33 -6.19 -5.83
C ILE A 167 1.08 -6.99 -4.55
N ASN A 168 -0.17 -7.31 -4.29
CA ASN A 168 -0.57 -8.06 -3.11
C ASN A 168 -0.90 -9.52 -3.44
N PHE A 169 -0.68 -10.36 -2.43
CA PHE A 169 -1.02 -11.78 -2.44
C PHE A 169 -1.95 -12.05 -1.27
N TYR A 170 -3.14 -12.58 -1.53
CA TYR A 170 -4.13 -12.85 -0.50
C TYR A 170 -4.21 -14.32 -0.14
N ARG A 171 -4.34 -14.59 1.15
CA ARG A 171 -4.55 -15.92 1.74
C ARG A 171 -5.84 -15.90 2.55
N ILE A 172 -6.63 -16.94 2.38
CA ILE A 172 -7.82 -17.15 3.23
C ILE A 172 -7.38 -17.98 4.42
N ILE A 173 -7.57 -17.44 5.61
CA ILE A 173 -7.19 -18.10 6.87
C ILE A 173 -8.46 -18.45 7.63
N ASP A 174 -8.63 -19.72 7.98
CA ASP A 174 -9.63 -20.17 8.95
C ASP A 174 -9.26 -19.66 10.34
N VAL A 175 -10.12 -18.87 10.95
CA VAL A 175 -9.81 -18.20 12.22
C VAL A 175 -9.73 -19.17 13.38
N ALA A 176 -10.51 -20.24 13.39
CA ALA A 176 -10.49 -21.21 14.48
C ALA A 176 -9.19 -22.01 14.52
N THR A 177 -8.69 -22.43 13.38
CA THR A 177 -7.51 -23.30 13.26
C THR A 177 -6.21 -22.55 12.95
N GLY A 178 -6.29 -21.32 12.41
CA GLY A 178 -5.15 -20.56 11.89
C GLY A 178 -4.57 -21.14 10.59
N ARG A 179 -5.26 -22.08 9.95
CA ARG A 179 -4.77 -22.72 8.72
C ARG A 179 -5.23 -21.94 7.48
N GLN A 180 -4.37 -21.92 6.47
CA GLN A 180 -4.72 -21.43 5.16
C GLN A 180 -5.69 -22.42 4.48
N GLU A 181 -6.75 -21.88 3.88
CA GLU A 181 -7.68 -22.60 3.01
C GLU A 181 -7.45 -22.25 1.54
N GLY A 182 -7.37 -23.25 0.69
CA GLY A 182 -7.21 -23.11 -0.74
C GLY A 182 -5.87 -22.47 -1.15
N ASP A 183 -5.83 -22.04 -2.41
CA ASP A 183 -4.64 -21.45 -3.03
C ASP A 183 -4.46 -19.97 -2.66
N ILE A 184 -3.25 -19.46 -2.88
CA ILE A 184 -2.93 -18.05 -2.73
C ILE A 184 -3.52 -17.31 -3.94
N LEU A 185 -4.32 -16.27 -3.66
CA LEU A 185 -4.77 -15.35 -4.69
C LEU A 185 -3.65 -14.37 -5.04
N ASN A 186 -3.28 -14.32 -6.31
CA ASN A 186 -2.15 -13.55 -6.81
C ASN A 186 -2.60 -12.20 -7.37
N THR A 187 -1.75 -11.18 -7.23
CA THR A 187 -1.93 -9.87 -7.88
C THR A 187 -3.27 -9.19 -7.56
N ILE A 188 -3.73 -9.32 -6.33
CA ILE A 188 -5.00 -8.75 -5.88
C ILE A 188 -4.79 -7.28 -5.46
N ASN A 189 -5.53 -6.36 -6.09
CA ASN A 189 -5.54 -4.95 -5.72
C ASN A 189 -6.57 -4.63 -4.63
N GLY A 190 -7.70 -5.33 -4.63
CA GLY A 190 -8.76 -5.20 -3.63
C GLY A 190 -9.47 -6.53 -3.43
N PHE A 191 -9.93 -6.74 -2.21
CA PHE A 191 -10.68 -7.93 -1.81
C PHE A 191 -11.86 -7.47 -0.94
N SER A 192 -13.04 -8.03 -1.14
CA SER A 192 -14.22 -7.84 -0.27
C SER A 192 -15.09 -9.07 -0.32
N TRP A 193 -15.47 -9.59 0.86
CA TRP A 193 -16.40 -10.70 0.94
C TRP A 193 -17.78 -10.32 0.41
N THR A 194 -18.43 -11.26 -0.24
CA THR A 194 -19.87 -11.13 -0.51
C THR A 194 -20.69 -11.45 0.74
N HIS A 195 -21.91 -10.96 0.78
CA HIS A 195 -22.83 -11.20 1.89
C HIS A 195 -23.08 -12.69 2.16
N ASP A 196 -23.09 -13.54 1.12
CA ASP A 196 -23.28 -14.99 1.25
C ASP A 196 -22.05 -15.73 1.79
N GLN A 197 -20.91 -15.04 1.97
CA GLN A 197 -19.65 -15.58 2.48
C GLN A 197 -19.05 -16.74 1.67
N LYS A 198 -19.60 -17.03 0.50
CA LYS A 198 -19.13 -18.08 -0.42
C LYS A 198 -18.34 -17.52 -1.59
N HIS A 199 -18.41 -16.22 -1.79
CA HIS A 199 -17.72 -15.51 -2.86
C HIS A 199 -16.97 -14.31 -2.31
N ALA A 200 -16.13 -13.73 -3.14
CA ALA A 200 -15.50 -12.43 -2.89
C ALA A 200 -15.40 -11.63 -4.19
N TYR A 201 -15.52 -10.32 -4.05
CA TYR A 201 -15.14 -9.38 -5.10
C TYR A 201 -13.63 -9.20 -5.05
N ILE A 202 -12.95 -9.49 -6.14
CA ILE A 202 -11.50 -9.33 -6.24
C ILE A 202 -11.18 -8.43 -7.43
N SER A 203 -10.28 -7.49 -7.24
CA SER A 203 -9.71 -6.71 -8.35
C SER A 203 -8.26 -7.14 -8.59
N ILE A 204 -7.88 -7.26 -9.87
CA ILE A 204 -6.58 -7.82 -10.28
C ILE A 204 -5.71 -6.71 -10.85
N ARG A 205 -4.48 -6.58 -10.33
CA ARG A 205 -3.48 -5.62 -10.76
C ARG A 205 -2.13 -6.29 -10.96
N THR A 206 -1.78 -6.58 -12.20
CA THR A 206 -0.47 -7.15 -12.55
C THR A 206 0.55 -6.07 -12.91
N LYS A 207 1.82 -6.44 -13.00
CA LYS A 207 2.87 -5.53 -13.49
C LYS A 207 2.63 -5.09 -14.93
N GLU A 208 2.05 -5.95 -15.76
CA GLU A 208 1.68 -5.66 -17.14
C GLU A 208 0.57 -4.62 -17.20
N ILE A 209 -0.49 -4.78 -16.37
CA ILE A 209 -1.59 -3.81 -16.24
C ILE A 209 -1.03 -2.44 -15.84
N ILE A 210 -0.11 -2.39 -14.88
CA ILE A 210 0.52 -1.15 -14.45
C ILE A 210 1.35 -0.54 -15.59
N LYS A 211 2.21 -1.35 -16.23
CA LYS A 211 3.10 -0.91 -17.31
C LYS A 211 2.33 -0.39 -18.52
N ASN A 212 1.27 -1.08 -18.90
CA ASN A 212 0.46 -0.76 -20.08
C ASN A 212 -0.62 0.29 -19.77
N GLN A 213 -0.74 0.73 -18.52
CA GLN A 213 -1.81 1.64 -18.07
C GLN A 213 -3.20 1.10 -18.42
N GLU A 214 -3.42 -0.19 -18.20
CA GLU A 214 -4.71 -0.83 -18.44
C GLU A 214 -5.65 -0.66 -17.23
N PRO A 215 -6.99 -0.65 -17.46
CA PRO A 215 -7.97 -0.60 -16.38
C PRO A 215 -7.88 -1.80 -15.44
N ILE A 216 -7.92 -1.56 -14.14
CA ILE A 216 -8.02 -2.61 -13.12
C ILE A 216 -9.44 -3.17 -13.14
N LYS A 217 -9.56 -4.47 -13.43
CA LYS A 217 -10.84 -5.17 -13.54
C LYS A 217 -11.23 -5.82 -12.22
N THR A 218 -12.53 -5.80 -11.92
CA THR A 218 -13.12 -6.46 -10.74
C THR A 218 -13.92 -7.68 -11.17
N TYR A 219 -13.76 -8.76 -10.42
CA TYR A 219 -14.33 -10.09 -10.66
C TYR A 219 -15.06 -10.60 -9.42
N LEU A 220 -16.01 -11.51 -9.63
CA LEU A 220 -16.61 -12.34 -8.59
C LEU A 220 -15.87 -13.68 -8.55
N TRP A 221 -15.20 -13.95 -7.45
CA TRP A 221 -14.47 -15.19 -7.22
C TRP A 221 -15.23 -16.10 -6.25
N THR A 222 -15.33 -17.38 -6.56
CA THR A 222 -15.91 -18.40 -5.67
C THR A 222 -14.84 -18.97 -4.77
N LEU A 223 -15.11 -19.00 -3.47
CA LEU A 223 -14.16 -19.50 -2.47
C LEU A 223 -13.72 -20.94 -2.80
N GLY A 224 -12.41 -21.18 -2.75
CA GLY A 224 -11.81 -22.48 -3.01
C GLY A 224 -11.66 -22.88 -4.47
N THR A 225 -12.05 -22.02 -5.42
CA THR A 225 -11.83 -22.27 -6.86
C THR A 225 -10.55 -21.61 -7.37
N ASP A 226 -10.09 -22.00 -8.57
CA ASP A 226 -8.98 -21.30 -9.24
C ASP A 226 -9.38 -19.84 -9.50
N GLN A 227 -8.54 -18.89 -9.13
CA GLN A 227 -8.72 -17.45 -9.36
C GLN A 227 -9.03 -17.14 -10.83
N LYS A 228 -8.52 -17.91 -11.78
CA LYS A 228 -8.74 -17.72 -13.21
C LYS A 228 -10.18 -17.97 -13.65
N THR A 229 -10.96 -18.68 -12.83
CA THR A 229 -12.38 -18.96 -13.10
C THR A 229 -13.30 -17.86 -12.58
N ALA A 230 -12.76 -16.80 -11.96
CA ALA A 230 -13.56 -15.70 -11.46
C ALA A 230 -14.33 -14.99 -12.57
N GLU A 231 -15.63 -14.73 -12.33
CA GLU A 231 -16.53 -14.08 -13.28
C GLU A 231 -16.24 -12.58 -13.37
N PHE A 232 -16.03 -12.06 -14.58
CA PHE A 232 -15.85 -10.62 -14.77
C PHE A 232 -17.13 -9.85 -14.42
N LEU A 233 -16.99 -8.78 -13.65
CA LEU A 233 -18.11 -7.91 -13.25
C LEU A 233 -18.04 -6.52 -13.85
N VAL A 234 -16.93 -5.82 -13.66
CA VAL A 234 -16.80 -4.41 -14.04
C VAL A 234 -15.34 -4.02 -14.26
N ALA A 235 -15.15 -3.08 -15.18
CA ALA A 235 -13.90 -2.33 -15.34
C ALA A 235 -14.23 -0.86 -15.52
N PRO A 236 -13.36 0.08 -15.08
CA PRO A 236 -13.50 1.47 -15.44
C PRO A 236 -13.27 1.66 -16.95
N LYS A 237 -13.81 2.75 -17.50
CA LYS A 237 -13.61 3.11 -18.91
C LYS A 237 -12.20 3.64 -19.17
N ASP A 238 -11.64 4.35 -18.20
CA ASP A 238 -10.32 4.96 -18.29
C ASP A 238 -9.40 4.26 -17.27
N ALA A 239 -8.15 4.02 -17.65
CA ALA A 239 -7.16 3.35 -16.80
C ALA A 239 -6.78 4.17 -15.54
N LYS A 240 -6.98 5.49 -15.56
CA LYS A 240 -6.80 6.35 -14.38
C LYS A 240 -7.92 6.20 -13.35
N ASP A 241 -9.07 5.68 -13.75
CA ASP A 241 -10.21 5.46 -12.87
C ASP A 241 -10.06 4.14 -12.11
N VAL A 242 -10.70 4.06 -10.97
CA VAL A 242 -10.87 2.82 -10.22
C VAL A 242 -12.32 2.38 -10.25
N ALA A 243 -12.54 1.08 -10.26
CA ALA A 243 -13.85 0.49 -10.08
C ALA A 243 -13.82 -0.43 -8.85
N GLY A 244 -14.84 -0.35 -8.01
CA GLY A 244 -14.99 -1.18 -6.81
C GLY A 244 -16.38 -1.76 -6.71
N VAL A 245 -16.47 -2.95 -6.12
CA VAL A 245 -17.73 -3.62 -5.81
C VAL A 245 -17.65 -4.16 -4.39
N TRP A 246 -18.69 -3.93 -3.59
CA TRP A 246 -18.81 -4.50 -2.25
C TRP A 246 -20.27 -4.64 -1.85
N ASP A 247 -20.56 -5.57 -0.95
CA ASP A 247 -21.87 -5.74 -0.35
C ASP A 247 -21.94 -4.98 0.97
N THR A 248 -23.14 -4.48 1.30
CA THR A 248 -23.44 -4.00 2.65
C THR A 248 -23.69 -5.21 3.57
N ASP A 249 -23.39 -5.01 4.84
CA ASP A 249 -23.47 -6.05 5.86
C ASP A 249 -24.33 -5.61 7.06
N GLU A 250 -25.48 -5.01 6.77
CA GLU A 250 -26.45 -4.61 7.79
C GLU A 250 -27.44 -5.75 8.02
N GLU A 251 -27.41 -6.35 9.21
CA GLU A 251 -28.20 -7.55 9.56
C GLU A 251 -29.73 -7.34 9.57
N ARG A 252 -30.22 -6.13 9.64
CA ARG A 252 -31.63 -5.84 9.93
C ARG A 252 -32.44 -5.36 8.75
N GLU A 253 -31.84 -5.14 7.58
CA GLU A 253 -32.48 -4.48 6.46
C GLU A 253 -32.06 -5.09 5.12
N GLN A 254 -32.67 -4.62 4.05
CA GLN A 254 -32.31 -5.02 2.72
C GLN A 254 -30.86 -4.62 2.41
N ASN A 255 -30.00 -5.59 2.20
CA ASN A 255 -28.60 -5.38 1.84
C ASN A 255 -28.46 -5.07 0.34
N TYR A 256 -27.46 -4.26 0.02
CA TYR A 256 -27.18 -3.83 -1.33
C TYR A 256 -25.73 -4.13 -1.75
N THR A 257 -25.57 -4.53 -2.99
CA THR A 257 -24.28 -4.51 -3.67
C THR A 257 -24.05 -3.10 -4.23
N PHE A 258 -22.98 -2.46 -3.81
CA PHE A 258 -22.54 -1.18 -4.35
C PHE A 258 -21.54 -1.39 -5.48
N PHE A 259 -21.65 -0.53 -6.48
CA PHE A 259 -20.70 -0.39 -7.57
C PHE A 259 -20.22 1.05 -7.59
N THR A 260 -18.92 1.25 -7.49
CA THR A 260 -18.31 2.57 -7.67
C THR A 260 -17.41 2.58 -8.90
N GLN A 261 -17.33 3.73 -9.55
CA GLN A 261 -16.37 4.01 -10.60
C GLN A 261 -16.02 5.49 -10.55
N GLY A 262 -14.74 5.83 -10.67
CA GLY A 262 -14.30 7.21 -10.72
C GLY A 262 -12.80 7.37 -10.55
N ASP A 263 -12.37 8.62 -10.55
CA ASP A 263 -10.99 9.03 -10.35
C ASP A 263 -10.73 9.54 -8.92
N PHE A 264 -9.62 10.24 -8.73
CA PHE A 264 -9.27 10.82 -7.44
C PHE A 264 -10.24 11.95 -7.01
N TYR A 265 -10.92 12.59 -7.93
CA TYR A 265 -11.71 13.80 -7.67
C TYR A 265 -13.23 13.57 -7.73
N SER A 266 -13.67 12.53 -8.41
CA SER A 266 -15.08 12.29 -8.72
C SER A 266 -15.43 10.81 -8.75
N ASN A 267 -16.70 10.49 -8.49
CA ASN A 267 -17.19 9.13 -8.66
C ASN A 267 -18.65 9.05 -9.06
N THR A 268 -19.00 7.87 -9.57
CA THR A 268 -20.36 7.39 -9.83
C THR A 268 -20.64 6.22 -8.89
N LEU A 269 -21.83 6.18 -8.31
CA LEU A 269 -22.31 5.08 -7.46
C LEU A 269 -23.58 4.48 -8.01
N LYS A 270 -23.62 3.15 -8.04
CA LYS A 270 -24.82 2.38 -8.38
C LYS A 270 -25.05 1.32 -7.32
N ILE A 271 -26.30 0.92 -7.15
CA ILE A 271 -26.70 -0.15 -6.22
C ILE A 271 -27.63 -1.14 -6.88
N ARG A 272 -27.63 -2.37 -6.37
CA ARG A 272 -28.67 -3.38 -6.59
C ARG A 272 -28.88 -4.18 -5.32
N PRO A 273 -30.04 -4.83 -5.12
CA PRO A 273 -30.22 -5.76 -4.00
C PRO A 273 -29.17 -6.90 -4.06
N VAL A 274 -28.62 -7.26 -2.89
CA VAL A 274 -27.66 -8.35 -2.79
C VAL A 274 -28.26 -9.66 -3.31
N GLY A 275 -27.45 -10.47 -4.00
CA GLY A 275 -27.85 -11.77 -4.52
C GLY A 275 -28.74 -11.72 -5.78
N THR A 276 -29.07 -10.54 -6.30
CA THR A 276 -29.82 -10.39 -7.55
C THR A 276 -28.90 -10.17 -8.77
N LYS A 277 -29.46 -10.42 -9.96
CA LYS A 277 -28.81 -10.08 -11.24
C LYS A 277 -29.43 -8.83 -11.87
N GLU A 278 -30.17 -8.02 -11.10
CA GLU A 278 -30.76 -6.78 -11.57
C GLU A 278 -29.70 -5.81 -12.06
N THR A 279 -30.07 -4.99 -13.05
CA THR A 279 -29.19 -3.90 -13.50
C THR A 279 -29.00 -2.88 -12.36
N PRO A 280 -27.75 -2.57 -11.97
CA PRO A 280 -27.52 -1.63 -10.88
C PRO A 280 -28.09 -0.25 -11.15
N LYS A 281 -28.90 0.26 -10.21
CA LYS A 281 -29.54 1.57 -10.27
C LYS A 281 -28.54 2.68 -9.88
N LEU A 282 -28.49 3.74 -10.68
CA LEU A 282 -27.68 4.92 -10.37
C LEU A 282 -28.27 5.67 -9.16
N ILE A 283 -27.40 5.99 -8.19
CA ILE A 283 -27.77 6.75 -6.98
C ILE A 283 -26.95 8.03 -6.80
N TYR A 284 -25.79 8.12 -7.42
CA TYR A 284 -24.94 9.31 -7.42
C TYR A 284 -24.04 9.33 -8.65
N SER A 285 -23.82 10.52 -9.20
CA SER A 285 -22.83 10.74 -10.27
C SER A 285 -22.35 12.17 -10.27
N SER A 286 -21.05 12.37 -10.26
CA SER A 286 -20.44 13.68 -10.39
C SER A 286 -19.12 13.56 -11.16
N THR A 287 -18.72 14.66 -11.81
CA THR A 287 -17.40 14.83 -12.45
C THR A 287 -16.46 15.72 -11.65
N THR A 288 -16.95 16.28 -10.52
CA THR A 288 -16.21 17.26 -9.72
C THR A 288 -16.25 17.00 -8.22
N SER A 289 -17.02 16.00 -7.79
CA SER A 289 -17.16 15.66 -6.38
C SER A 289 -17.28 14.16 -6.16
N ARG A 290 -17.02 13.73 -4.93
CA ARG A 290 -17.06 12.32 -4.50
C ARG A 290 -18.13 12.11 -3.45
N ALA A 291 -18.76 10.94 -3.47
CA ALA A 291 -19.63 10.46 -2.42
C ALA A 291 -19.22 9.07 -1.97
N PHE A 292 -19.26 8.85 -0.65
CA PHE A 292 -19.00 7.57 0.00
C PHE A 292 -20.27 7.15 0.71
N PRO A 293 -20.92 6.05 0.28
CA PRO A 293 -22.20 5.64 0.81
C PRO A 293 -22.03 4.87 2.12
N HIS A 294 -22.96 5.09 3.05
CA HIS A 294 -23.13 4.32 4.27
C HIS A 294 -24.60 3.96 4.42
N LEU A 295 -24.92 2.68 4.48
CA LEU A 295 -26.24 2.20 4.83
C LEU A 295 -26.33 2.04 6.35
N LYS A 296 -27.36 2.63 6.98
CA LYS A 296 -27.60 2.51 8.41
C LYS A 296 -29.09 2.66 8.72
N ASN A 297 -29.69 1.66 9.38
CA ASN A 297 -31.11 1.64 9.77
C ASN A 297 -32.04 1.98 8.56
N GLY A 298 -31.82 1.31 7.40
CA GLY A 298 -32.57 1.52 6.15
C GLY A 298 -32.38 2.87 5.48
N LYS A 299 -31.48 3.70 5.98
CA LYS A 299 -31.18 5.00 5.40
C LYS A 299 -29.80 4.99 4.77
N LEU A 300 -29.73 5.53 3.57
CA LEU A 300 -28.48 5.70 2.84
C LEU A 300 -27.93 7.10 3.11
N TYR A 301 -26.80 7.17 3.76
CA TYR A 301 -26.06 8.39 4.03
C TYR A 301 -24.91 8.53 3.04
N PHE A 302 -24.60 9.76 2.65
CA PHE A 302 -23.45 10.06 1.79
C PHE A 302 -22.49 11.01 2.50
N PHE A 303 -21.28 10.54 2.75
CA PHE A 303 -20.18 11.44 3.10
C PHE A 303 -19.60 11.99 1.79
N THR A 304 -19.77 13.28 1.54
CA THR A 304 -19.50 13.88 0.23
C THR A 304 -18.91 15.28 0.32
N ASN A 305 -18.08 15.63 -0.65
CA ASN A 305 -17.60 17.00 -0.85
C ASN A 305 -18.44 17.79 -1.88
N ASP A 306 -19.59 17.27 -2.29
CA ASP A 306 -20.51 17.97 -3.19
C ASP A 306 -21.06 19.25 -2.54
N HIS A 307 -20.72 20.42 -3.13
CA HIS A 307 -20.97 21.74 -2.52
C HIS A 307 -20.53 21.84 -1.04
N ALA A 308 -19.46 21.12 -0.66
CA ALA A 308 -18.92 21.10 0.70
C ALA A 308 -17.42 20.74 0.68
N PRO A 309 -16.51 21.70 0.44
CA PRO A 309 -15.06 21.43 0.31
C PRO A 309 -14.45 20.65 1.47
N ASN A 310 -15.00 20.80 2.68
CA ASN A 310 -14.57 20.09 3.89
C ASN A 310 -15.39 18.83 4.18
N PHE A 311 -16.16 18.34 3.22
CA PHE A 311 -17.11 17.25 3.31
C PHE A 311 -18.31 17.53 4.23
N LYS A 312 -19.37 16.79 4.01
CA LYS A 312 -20.62 16.77 4.81
C LYS A 312 -21.22 15.35 4.76
N LEU A 313 -22.07 15.07 5.72
CA LEU A 313 -22.94 13.89 5.75
C LEU A 313 -24.33 14.30 5.30
#